data_53b85a0ca549fed7b8ee02b86a993eab
#
_entry.id   53b85a0ca549fed7b8ee02b86a993eab
#
_cell.length_a   1.000
_cell.length_b   1.000
_cell.length_c   1.000
_cell.angle_alpha   90.00
_cell.angle_beta   90.00
_cell.angle_gamma   90.00
#
_symmetry.space_group_name_H-M   'P 1'
#
loop_
_entity.id
_entity.type
_entity.pdbx_description
1 polymer ?
#
loop_
_entity_poly.entity_id
_entity_poly.type
_entity_poly.pdbx_seq_one_letter_code
_entity_poly.pdbx_strand_id
1 'polypeptide(L)'
;MKSILILAGAVVLGLIRWRLAGGDGASGAGPTADLATATAAEPGAAMVAVTLPASLSSEAQIGKLGFDGICADCHGENAAGRDGMGPPLVHIYYEPSHHADMAFQLAVQNGVRAHHWSFGDMPPQEGLTRADVAAITTYVRELQRANGID
;
A
#
# COMPACT_ATOMS: atom_id res chain seq x y z
N MET A 1 -47.11 7.50 -49.18
CA MET A 1 -48.43 7.15 -48.68
C MET A 1 -48.41 7.19 -47.19
N LYS A 2 -48.96 8.23 -46.61
CA LYS A 2 -49.99 8.25 -45.55
C LYS A 2 -49.55 7.55 -44.25
N SER A 3 -49.57 8.07 -43.05
CA SER A 3 -50.43 9.09 -42.47
C SER A 3 -49.83 9.62 -41.17
N ILE A 4 -50.05 10.87 -40.94
CA ILE A 4 -49.91 11.67 -39.72
C ILE A 4 -50.95 11.21 -38.69
N LEU A 5 -50.56 11.15 -37.40
CA LEU A 5 -51.53 11.35 -36.33
C LEU A 5 -50.86 12.11 -35.16
N ILE A 6 -51.32 13.33 -35.03
CA ILE A 6 -51.15 14.27 -33.93
C ILE A 6 -52.18 13.91 -32.86
N LEU A 7 -51.77 13.87 -31.59
CA LEU A 7 -52.73 14.11 -30.52
C LEU A 7 -52.07 14.89 -29.38
N ALA A 8 -52.71 15.95 -29.09
CA ALA A 8 -52.44 17.02 -28.17
C ALA A 8 -52.84 16.67 -26.72
N GLY A 9 -52.20 17.37 -25.80
CA GLY A 9 -52.91 17.99 -24.67
C GLY A 9 -52.81 17.31 -23.33
N ALA A 10 -52.12 17.95 -22.41
CA ALA A 10 -52.73 18.45 -21.18
C ALA A 10 -51.71 19.15 -20.29
N VAL A 11 -51.85 20.45 -20.21
CA VAL A 11 -51.24 21.32 -19.20
C VAL A 11 -52.04 21.15 -17.92
N VAL A 12 -51.42 20.72 -16.84
CA VAL A 12 -51.98 20.80 -15.50
C VAL A 12 -51.15 21.78 -14.67
N LEU A 13 -51.70 22.99 -14.53
CA LEU A 13 -51.28 24.00 -13.56
C LEU A 13 -51.67 23.53 -12.15
N GLY A 14 -50.72 23.14 -11.36
CA GLY A 14 -50.85 22.87 -9.93
C GLY A 14 -50.30 24.03 -9.10
N LEU A 15 -51.20 24.77 -8.49
CA LEU A 15 -50.99 25.93 -7.65
C LEU A 15 -50.14 25.61 -6.43
N ILE A 16 -49.08 26.39 -6.28
CA ILE A 16 -48.22 26.45 -5.09
C ILE A 16 -49.01 27.08 -3.94
N ARG A 17 -49.32 26.32 -2.92
CA ARG A 17 -49.71 26.85 -1.62
C ARG A 17 -48.48 27.03 -0.73
N TRP A 18 -48.04 28.26 -0.62
CA TRP A 18 -47.08 28.70 0.37
C TRP A 18 -47.78 28.77 1.73
N ARG A 19 -47.44 27.87 2.63
CA ARG A 19 -47.75 28.03 4.05
C ARG A 19 -46.55 28.62 4.75
N LEU A 20 -46.63 29.87 5.10
CA LEU A 20 -45.87 30.49 6.16
C LEU A 20 -46.32 29.86 7.50
N ALA A 21 -45.44 29.12 8.14
CA ALA A 21 -45.51 28.85 9.57
C ALA A 21 -44.09 29.03 10.10
N GLY A 22 -43.93 29.99 10.96
CA GLY A 22 -42.68 30.35 11.58
C GLY A 22 -42.29 29.41 12.69
N GLY A 23 -41.09 29.59 13.15
CA GLY A 23 -40.69 29.24 14.49
C GLY A 23 -39.58 28.24 14.60
N ASP A 24 -38.52 28.73 15.16
CA ASP A 24 -37.64 28.08 16.14
C ASP A 24 -36.44 27.29 15.63
N GLY A 25 -35.29 27.95 15.87
CA GLY A 25 -34.09 27.40 16.46
C GLY A 25 -33.61 26.03 15.99
N ALA A 26 -32.99 25.97 14.84
CA ALA A 26 -32.11 24.85 14.56
C ALA A 26 -30.67 25.30 14.81
N SER A 27 -30.15 24.92 15.97
CA SER A 27 -28.71 24.87 16.24
C SER A 27 -27.99 24.20 15.09
N GLY A 28 -27.09 24.93 14.44
CA GLY A 28 -26.23 24.38 13.41
C GLY A 28 -25.33 23.27 13.98
N ALA A 29 -25.72 22.04 13.76
CA ALA A 29 -24.78 20.94 13.82
C ALA A 29 -23.92 21.06 12.55
N GLY A 30 -22.73 21.65 12.70
CA GLY A 30 -21.70 21.55 11.69
C GLY A 30 -21.41 20.07 11.38
N PRO A 31 -20.91 19.76 10.17
CA PRO A 31 -20.50 18.40 9.88
C PRO A 31 -19.46 17.99 10.91
N THR A 32 -19.85 17.06 11.79
CA THR A 32 -18.88 16.34 12.60
C THR A 32 -18.00 15.63 11.60
N ALA A 33 -16.76 16.13 11.44
CA ALA A 33 -15.72 15.37 10.79
C ALA A 33 -15.68 14.04 11.55
N ASP A 34 -16.09 12.98 10.88
CA ASP A 34 -15.86 11.63 11.31
C ASP A 34 -14.34 11.51 11.47
N LEU A 35 -13.89 11.59 12.72
CA LEU A 35 -12.56 11.15 13.07
C LEU A 35 -12.59 9.65 12.79
N ALA A 36 -12.23 9.31 11.56
CA ALA A 36 -11.97 7.93 11.18
C ALA A 36 -11.03 7.39 12.27
N THR A 37 -11.60 6.57 13.12
CA THR A 37 -10.83 5.81 14.11
C THR A 37 -9.78 5.08 13.29
N ALA A 38 -8.54 5.50 13.40
CA ALA A 38 -7.42 4.78 12.81
C ALA A 38 -7.46 3.39 13.45
N THR A 39 -8.05 2.45 12.75
CA THR A 39 -8.06 1.05 13.17
C THR A 39 -6.59 0.66 13.22
N ALA A 40 -6.11 0.25 14.38
CA ALA A 40 -4.77 -0.31 14.50
C ALA A 40 -4.65 -1.43 13.46
N ALA A 41 -3.55 -1.42 12.70
CA ALA A 41 -3.34 -2.46 11.70
C ALA A 41 -3.40 -3.83 12.37
N GLU A 42 -4.05 -4.78 11.73
CA GLU A 42 -4.11 -6.16 12.25
C GLU A 42 -2.68 -6.73 12.25
N PRO A 43 -2.28 -7.43 13.32
CA PRO A 43 -0.96 -8.05 13.39
C PRO A 43 -0.67 -8.88 12.13
N GLY A 44 0.47 -8.65 11.50
CA GLY A 44 0.86 -9.31 10.25
C GLY A 44 0.27 -8.70 8.98
N ALA A 45 -0.50 -7.62 9.07
CA ALA A 45 -0.96 -6.88 7.89
C ALA A 45 0.20 -6.24 7.13
N ALA A 46 0.04 -6.05 5.82
CA ALA A 46 0.99 -5.30 5.02
C ALA A 46 1.08 -3.85 5.51
N MET A 47 2.30 -3.34 5.67
CA MET A 47 2.55 -2.01 6.22
C MET A 47 2.52 -0.91 5.17
N VAL A 48 2.83 -1.25 3.92
CA VAL A 48 2.78 -0.32 2.78
C VAL A 48 2.08 -0.97 1.59
N ALA A 49 1.44 -0.15 0.77
CA ALA A 49 0.95 -0.59 -0.53
C ALA A 49 2.12 -0.57 -1.53
N VAL A 50 2.35 -1.67 -2.23
CA VAL A 50 3.45 -1.79 -3.19
C VAL A 50 2.88 -1.85 -4.61
N THR A 51 3.29 -0.91 -5.43
CA THR A 51 3.06 -0.95 -6.87
C THR A 51 4.07 -1.90 -7.51
N LEU A 52 3.59 -2.89 -8.24
CA LEU A 52 4.46 -3.82 -8.93
C LEU A 52 4.93 -3.24 -10.28
N PRO A 53 6.19 -3.44 -10.68
CA PRO A 53 6.65 -3.07 -12.02
C PRO A 53 5.91 -3.89 -13.08
N ALA A 54 5.77 -3.34 -14.30
CA ALA A 54 5.10 -4.03 -15.41
C ALA A 54 5.79 -5.36 -15.79
N SER A 55 7.09 -5.46 -15.56
CA SER A 55 7.88 -6.67 -15.71
C SER A 55 9.11 -6.60 -14.82
N LEU A 56 9.59 -7.76 -14.40
CA LEU A 56 10.86 -7.92 -13.69
C LEU A 56 11.94 -8.39 -14.66
N SER A 57 13.18 -7.95 -14.47
CA SER A 57 14.35 -8.54 -15.13
C SER A 57 14.50 -10.02 -14.78
N SER A 58 15.24 -10.76 -15.58
CA SER A 58 15.49 -12.19 -15.31
C SER A 58 16.15 -12.41 -13.94
N GLU A 59 17.06 -11.53 -13.54
CA GLU A 59 17.70 -11.60 -12.23
C GLU A 59 16.71 -11.31 -11.09
N ALA A 60 15.86 -10.28 -11.25
CA ALA A 60 14.83 -9.97 -10.26
C ALA A 60 13.76 -11.08 -10.14
N GLN A 61 13.47 -11.81 -11.23
CA GLN A 61 12.57 -12.98 -11.17
C GLN A 61 13.18 -14.11 -10.32
N ILE A 62 14.49 -14.37 -10.46
CA ILE A 62 15.21 -15.31 -9.59
C ILE A 62 15.20 -14.80 -8.16
N GLY A 63 15.48 -13.51 -7.97
CA GLY A 63 15.47 -12.86 -6.67
C GLY A 63 14.11 -12.92 -5.98
N LYS A 64 13.01 -12.77 -6.74
CA LYS A 64 11.66 -12.93 -6.21
C LYS A 64 11.42 -14.33 -5.63
N LEU A 65 11.86 -15.39 -6.32
CA LEU A 65 11.71 -16.75 -5.79
C LEU A 65 12.46 -16.94 -4.47
N GLY A 66 13.69 -16.41 -4.36
CA GLY A 66 14.45 -16.43 -3.12
C GLY A 66 13.81 -15.60 -2.02
N PHE A 67 13.31 -14.42 -2.37
CA PHE A 67 12.60 -13.53 -1.45
C PHE A 67 11.33 -14.19 -0.90
N ASP A 68 10.49 -14.73 -1.77
CA ASP A 68 9.22 -15.37 -1.40
C ASP A 68 9.46 -16.60 -0.51
N GLY A 69 10.53 -17.33 -0.73
CA GLY A 69 10.84 -18.54 0.03
C GLY A 69 11.47 -18.32 1.40
N ILE A 70 12.10 -17.16 1.64
CA ILE A 70 12.90 -16.94 2.85
C ILE A 70 12.56 -15.62 3.54
N CYS A 71 12.41 -14.53 2.79
CA CYS A 71 12.31 -13.19 3.36
C CYS A 71 10.86 -12.77 3.64
N ALA A 72 9.93 -13.25 2.81
CA ALA A 72 8.54 -12.81 2.83
C ALA A 72 7.82 -13.17 4.13
N ASP A 73 8.23 -14.21 4.85
CA ASP A 73 7.65 -14.59 6.14
C ASP A 73 7.71 -13.45 7.15
N CYS A 74 8.77 -12.64 7.12
CA CYS A 74 8.93 -11.48 7.98
C CYS A 74 8.66 -10.17 7.24
N HIS A 75 9.19 -9.99 6.01
CA HIS A 75 9.12 -8.74 5.26
C HIS A 75 7.87 -8.57 4.40
N GLY A 76 6.96 -9.54 4.44
CA GLY A 76 5.69 -9.51 3.73
C GLY A 76 5.82 -9.79 2.23
N GLU A 77 4.70 -10.12 1.62
CA GLU A 77 4.62 -10.28 0.18
C GLU A 77 5.03 -8.98 -0.52
N ASN A 78 5.81 -9.10 -1.59
CA ASN A 78 6.34 -7.97 -2.35
C ASN A 78 7.12 -6.95 -1.48
N ALA A 79 7.72 -7.40 -0.38
CA ALA A 79 8.49 -6.56 0.53
C ALA A 79 7.68 -5.41 1.17
N ALA A 80 6.36 -5.61 1.32
CA ALA A 80 5.43 -4.64 1.88
C ALA A 80 5.53 -4.48 3.40
N GLY A 81 6.34 -5.29 4.08
CA GLY A 81 6.39 -5.42 5.53
C GLY A 81 5.23 -6.23 6.08
N ARG A 82 5.39 -6.72 7.30
CA ARG A 82 4.32 -7.35 8.09
C ARG A 82 4.32 -6.72 9.48
N ASP A 83 3.21 -6.08 9.83
CA ASP A 83 3.09 -5.38 11.10
C ASP A 83 3.39 -6.30 12.30
N GLY A 84 4.26 -5.85 13.19
CA GLY A 84 4.74 -6.61 14.34
C GLY A 84 5.75 -7.73 14.02
N MET A 85 6.13 -7.97 12.76
CA MET A 85 7.04 -9.05 12.37
C MET A 85 8.31 -8.56 11.67
N GLY A 86 8.17 -7.75 10.62
CA GLY A 86 9.33 -7.25 9.90
C GLY A 86 8.99 -6.06 9.02
N PRO A 87 9.97 -5.17 8.80
CA PRO A 87 9.75 -3.91 8.12
C PRO A 87 9.52 -4.07 6.62
N PRO A 88 8.82 -3.09 6.00
CA PRO A 88 8.74 -3.00 4.55
C PRO A 88 10.10 -2.64 3.97
N LEU A 89 10.57 -3.39 2.98
CA LEU A 89 11.81 -3.02 2.26
C LEU A 89 11.53 -2.06 1.10
N VAL A 90 10.26 -1.89 0.70
CA VAL A 90 9.80 -0.81 -0.17
C VAL A 90 9.47 0.40 0.69
N HIS A 91 10.52 1.01 1.24
CA HIS A 91 10.42 2.17 2.12
C HIS A 91 11.68 3.04 1.99
N ILE A 92 11.53 4.35 2.19
CA ILE A 92 12.62 5.32 2.03
C ILE A 92 13.85 5.01 2.93
N TYR A 93 13.65 4.37 4.08
CA TYR A 93 14.77 3.94 4.92
C TYR A 93 15.72 2.96 4.22
N TYR A 94 15.24 2.22 3.22
CA TYR A 94 16.02 1.21 2.50
C TYR A 94 16.43 1.67 1.10
N GLU A 95 16.35 2.97 0.80
CA GLU A 95 16.86 3.53 -0.45
C GLU A 95 18.37 3.26 -0.62
N PRO A 96 18.88 3.22 -1.87
CA PRO A 96 20.29 2.90 -2.13
C PRO A 96 21.27 3.86 -1.45
N SER A 97 20.91 5.13 -1.28
CA SER A 97 21.74 6.15 -0.65
C SER A 97 21.90 5.94 0.87
N HIS A 98 20.94 5.28 1.50
CA HIS A 98 20.93 5.02 2.94
C HIS A 98 21.31 3.56 3.27
N HIS A 99 20.76 2.59 2.52
CA HIS A 99 21.08 1.17 2.62
C HIS A 99 21.54 0.64 1.25
N ALA A 100 22.82 0.79 0.95
CA ALA A 100 23.41 0.26 -0.28
C ALA A 100 23.25 -1.27 -0.37
N ASP A 101 23.43 -1.85 -1.56
CA ASP A 101 23.24 -3.29 -1.79
C ASP A 101 24.07 -4.18 -0.87
N MET A 102 25.26 -3.70 -0.47
CA MET A 102 26.07 -4.40 0.50
C MET A 102 25.39 -4.52 1.88
N ALA A 103 24.51 -3.61 2.25
CA ALA A 103 23.77 -3.70 3.52
C ALA A 103 22.86 -4.93 3.54
N PHE A 104 22.27 -5.32 2.42
CA PHE A 104 21.48 -6.55 2.30
C PHE A 104 22.35 -7.80 2.49
N GLN A 105 23.55 -7.80 1.90
CA GLN A 105 24.52 -8.89 2.09
C GLN A 105 24.90 -9.06 3.56
N LEU A 106 25.20 -7.95 4.23
CA LEU A 106 25.60 -7.96 5.65
C LEU A 106 24.41 -8.33 6.55
N ALA A 107 23.21 -7.86 6.23
CA ALA A 107 22.00 -8.20 6.99
C ALA A 107 21.72 -9.70 6.96
N VAL A 108 21.80 -10.31 5.78
CA VAL A 108 21.62 -11.77 5.64
C VAL A 108 22.72 -12.54 6.37
N GLN A 109 23.96 -12.09 6.24
CA GLN A 109 25.11 -12.80 6.82
C GLN A 109 25.18 -12.69 8.34
N ASN A 110 24.92 -11.52 8.91
CA ASN A 110 25.21 -11.19 10.31
C ASN A 110 23.93 -10.95 11.13
N GLY A 111 22.77 -10.86 10.49
CA GLY A 111 21.57 -10.30 11.10
C GLY A 111 21.64 -8.78 11.26
N VAL A 112 20.60 -8.20 11.79
CA VAL A 112 20.50 -6.75 12.02
C VAL A 112 19.97 -6.50 13.42
N ARG A 113 20.65 -5.64 14.19
CA ARG A 113 20.05 -5.07 15.40
C ARG A 113 18.99 -4.04 14.99
N ALA A 114 17.79 -4.15 15.55
CA ALA A 114 16.71 -3.20 15.26
C ALA A 114 17.13 -1.76 15.57
N HIS A 115 16.90 -0.85 14.61
CA HIS A 115 17.27 0.56 14.75
C HIS A 115 16.28 1.53 14.10
N HIS A 116 15.51 1.11 13.08
CA HIS A 116 14.46 1.92 12.47
C HIS A 116 13.05 1.51 12.93
N TRP A 117 12.90 0.26 13.34
CA TRP A 117 11.63 -0.37 13.67
C TRP A 117 11.70 -1.09 15.01
N SER A 118 10.57 -1.24 15.68
CA SER A 118 10.48 -1.87 17.00
C SER A 118 10.11 -3.36 16.96
N PHE A 119 10.25 -4.02 15.81
CA PHE A 119 9.85 -5.43 15.64
C PHE A 119 10.85 -6.44 16.22
N GLY A 120 11.98 -5.98 16.70
CA GLY A 120 13.06 -6.84 17.16
C GLY A 120 14.18 -6.97 16.14
N ASP A 121 15.19 -7.74 16.50
CA ASP A 121 16.37 -7.96 15.68
C ASP A 121 16.07 -8.97 14.56
N MET A 122 16.63 -8.74 13.37
CA MET A 122 16.63 -9.73 12.29
C MET A 122 17.76 -10.76 12.57
N PRO A 123 17.48 -12.06 12.65
CA PRO A 123 18.51 -13.06 12.76
C PRO A 123 19.27 -13.24 11.44
N PRO A 124 20.53 -13.74 11.47
CA PRO A 124 21.22 -14.19 10.26
C PRO A 124 20.40 -15.23 9.50
N GLN A 125 20.49 -15.21 8.16
CA GLN A 125 19.80 -16.15 7.31
C GLN A 125 20.80 -17.14 6.70
N GLU A 126 20.64 -18.42 7.02
CA GLU A 126 21.50 -19.47 6.49
C GLU A 126 21.04 -19.99 5.12
N GLY A 127 21.93 -20.63 4.40
CA GLY A 127 21.60 -21.32 3.14
C GLY A 127 21.56 -20.44 1.90
N LEU A 128 21.77 -19.13 2.02
CA LEU A 128 21.85 -18.22 0.88
C LEU A 128 23.31 -17.94 0.49
N THR A 129 23.60 -18.03 -0.80
CA THR A 129 24.87 -17.57 -1.36
C THR A 129 24.85 -16.05 -1.58
N ARG A 130 26.02 -15.45 -1.78
CA ARG A 130 26.11 -14.02 -2.14
C ARG A 130 25.37 -13.71 -3.45
N ALA A 131 25.33 -14.65 -4.39
CA ALA A 131 24.60 -14.48 -5.65
C ALA A 131 23.09 -14.48 -5.41
N ASP A 132 22.58 -15.35 -4.56
CA ASP A 132 21.17 -15.37 -4.21
C ASP A 132 20.74 -14.04 -3.57
N VAL A 133 21.54 -13.54 -2.62
CA VAL A 133 21.25 -12.25 -1.99
C VAL A 133 21.33 -11.09 -2.98
N ALA A 134 22.25 -11.13 -3.96
CA ALA A 134 22.34 -10.12 -5.01
C ALA A 134 21.06 -10.12 -5.88
N ALA A 135 20.58 -11.30 -6.27
CA ALA A 135 19.33 -11.43 -7.02
C ALA A 135 18.12 -10.94 -6.21
N ILE A 136 18.03 -11.31 -4.93
CA ILE A 136 16.98 -10.82 -4.00
C ILE A 136 17.06 -9.29 -3.90
N THR A 137 18.24 -8.72 -3.76
CA THR A 137 18.43 -7.26 -3.71
C THR A 137 17.97 -6.62 -5.00
N THR A 138 18.31 -7.20 -6.17
CA THR A 138 17.84 -6.72 -7.47
C THR A 138 16.30 -6.67 -7.52
N TYR A 139 15.63 -7.72 -7.05
CA TYR A 139 14.16 -7.73 -6.95
C TYR A 139 13.63 -6.59 -6.08
N VAL A 140 14.16 -6.42 -4.86
CA VAL A 140 13.74 -5.32 -3.97
C VAL A 140 13.98 -3.96 -4.61
N ARG A 141 15.13 -3.75 -5.29
CA ARG A 141 15.44 -2.50 -5.99
C ARG A 141 14.47 -2.22 -7.15
N GLU A 142 14.03 -3.23 -7.87
CA GLU A 142 13.01 -3.04 -8.91
C GLU A 142 11.65 -2.66 -8.33
N LEU A 143 11.27 -3.24 -7.20
CA LEU A 143 10.08 -2.80 -6.47
C LEU A 143 10.23 -1.35 -5.97
N GLN A 144 11.36 -0.99 -5.38
CA GLN A 144 11.63 0.37 -4.91
C GLN A 144 11.48 1.39 -6.04
N ARG A 145 12.13 1.16 -7.18
CA ARG A 145 12.01 2.06 -8.35
C ARG A 145 10.57 2.20 -8.86
N ALA A 146 9.80 1.11 -8.88
CA ALA A 146 8.38 1.16 -9.24
C ALA A 146 7.52 1.98 -8.27
N ASN A 147 8.05 2.26 -7.08
CA ASN A 147 7.40 3.05 -6.03
C ASN A 147 8.11 4.41 -5.79
N GLY A 148 8.97 4.84 -6.71
CA GLY A 148 9.62 6.15 -6.65
C GLY A 148 10.73 6.26 -5.60
N ILE A 149 11.37 5.15 -5.26
CA ILE A 149 12.51 5.07 -4.33
C ILE A 149 13.75 4.68 -5.14
N ASP A 150 14.72 5.62 -5.28
CA ASP A 150 15.96 5.51 -6.07
C ASP A 150 17.21 5.77 -5.25
#